data_01a98c738ced0d332e9f7e9998300c93
#
_entry.id   01a98c738ced0d332e9f7e9998300c93
#
_cell.length_a   1.000
_cell.length_b   1.000
_cell.length_c   1.000
_cell.angle_alpha   90.00
_cell.angle_beta   90.00
_cell.angle_gamma   90.00
#
_symmetry.space_group_name_H-M   'P 1'
#
loop_
_entity.id
_entity.type
_entity.pdbx_description
1 polymer ?
#
loop_
_entity_poly.entity_id
_entity_poly.type
_entity_poly.pdbx_seq_one_letter_code
_entity_poly.pdbx_strand_id
1 'polypeptide(L)'
;IKENALYHITPDYSISMLDEWRKYETDTCYLAEASPEKTDYINGLLRMQVVDEIILYTVPFIAGTGKYFFRSALPLVKWTLVSQKKFPNGVTCHIYNRMTSERTA
;
A
#
# COMPACT_ATOMS: atom_id res chain seq x y z
N ILE A 1 27.32 -4.07 -4.08
CA ILE A 1 25.95 -3.70 -4.35
C ILE A 1 25.31 -3.10 -3.12
N LYS A 2 24.57 -2.08 -3.32
CA LYS A 2 23.95 -1.39 -2.21
C LYS A 2 22.64 -2.09 -1.84
N GLU A 3 22.47 -2.32 -0.56
CA GLU A 3 21.22 -2.89 -0.08
C GLU A 3 20.13 -1.85 -0.10
N ASN A 4 18.92 -2.30 -0.39
CA ASN A 4 17.75 -1.44 -0.33
C ASN A 4 17.46 -1.11 1.13
N ALA A 5 17.25 0.16 1.39
CA ALA A 5 16.85 0.60 2.72
C ALA A 5 15.34 0.45 2.85
N LEU A 6 14.89 -0.01 4.02
CA LEU A 6 13.49 -0.16 4.33
C LEU A 6 13.15 0.73 5.52
N TYR A 7 12.25 1.66 5.32
CA TYR A 7 11.83 2.56 6.38
C TYR A 7 10.35 2.36 6.68
N HIS A 8 10.04 2.21 7.96
CA HIS A 8 8.66 2.20 8.42
C HIS A 8 8.23 3.63 8.65
N ILE A 9 7.19 4.06 7.95
CA ILE A 9 6.72 5.42 8.06
C ILE A 9 5.48 5.47 8.95
N THR A 10 5.27 6.63 9.55
CA THR A 10 4.14 6.88 10.44
C THR A 10 3.39 8.11 9.94
N PRO A 11 2.21 8.40 10.50
CA PRO A 11 1.48 9.61 10.11
C PRO A 11 2.21 10.92 10.35
N ASP A 12 3.33 10.88 11.06
CA ASP A 12 4.16 12.07 11.23
C ASP A 12 4.87 12.48 9.95
N TYR A 13 4.99 11.57 9.01
CA TYR A 13 5.62 11.88 7.72
C TYR A 13 4.60 12.54 6.81
N SER A 14 4.95 13.69 6.28
CA SER A 14 4.09 14.40 5.33
C SER A 14 4.01 13.62 4.02
N ILE A 15 2.82 13.53 3.45
CA ILE A 15 2.62 12.78 2.21
C ILE A 15 3.37 13.46 1.06
N SER A 16 3.37 14.77 1.01
CA SER A 16 4.10 15.47 -0.06
C SER A 16 5.60 15.24 0.05
N MET A 17 6.11 15.11 1.27
CA MET A 17 7.51 14.83 1.47
C MET A 17 7.87 13.43 0.98
N LEU A 18 7.00 12.45 1.23
CA LEU A 18 7.21 11.10 0.73
C LEU A 18 7.18 11.06 -0.78
N ASP A 19 6.26 11.80 -1.40
CA ASP A 19 6.19 11.87 -2.85
C ASP A 19 7.45 12.47 -3.44
N GLU A 20 8.00 13.46 -2.76
CA GLU A 20 9.25 14.07 -3.19
C GLU A 20 10.40 13.08 -3.07
N TRP A 21 10.49 12.38 -1.95
CA TRP A 21 11.58 11.45 -1.70
C TRP A 21 11.61 10.32 -2.70
N ARG A 22 10.45 9.77 -3.06
CA ARG A 22 10.43 8.63 -3.97
C ARG A 22 10.89 8.97 -5.37
N LYS A 23 10.93 10.24 -5.71
CA LYS A 23 11.45 10.66 -7.01
C LYS A 23 12.97 10.60 -7.07
N TYR A 24 13.63 10.72 -5.94
CA TYR A 24 15.09 10.79 -5.90
C TYR A 24 15.75 9.58 -5.27
N GLU A 25 15.05 8.88 -4.40
CA GLU A 25 15.64 7.77 -3.66
C GLU A 25 15.06 6.46 -4.17
N THR A 26 15.59 6.00 -5.29
CA THR A 26 15.05 4.82 -5.97
C THR A 26 15.41 3.52 -5.28
N ASP A 27 16.42 3.51 -4.41
CA ASP A 27 16.83 2.30 -3.71
C ASP A 27 16.18 2.16 -2.35
N THR A 28 15.25 3.04 -2.02
CA THR A 28 14.62 3.07 -0.70
C THR A 28 13.18 2.60 -0.82
N CYS A 29 12.78 1.76 0.11
CA CYS A 29 11.41 1.27 0.21
C CYS A 29 10.78 1.85 1.47
N TYR A 30 9.61 2.44 1.33
CA TYR A 30 8.86 3.00 2.45
C TYR A 30 7.64 2.12 2.72
N LEU A 31 7.52 1.65 3.95
CA LEU A 31 6.45 0.74 4.33
C LEU A 31 5.53 1.41 5.34
N ALA A 32 4.24 1.45 5.01
CA ALA A 32 3.20 1.94 5.91
C ALA A 32 2.28 0.77 6.24
N GLU A 33 2.13 0.48 7.52
CA GLU A 33 1.22 -0.56 7.95
C GLU A 33 -0.16 0.03 8.17
N ALA A 34 -1.17 -0.65 7.64
CA ALA A 34 -2.55 -0.21 7.78
C ALA A 34 -3.11 -0.66 9.13
N SER A 35 -3.80 0.24 9.79
CA SER A 35 -4.49 -0.04 11.03
C SER A 35 -5.67 0.90 11.13
N PRO A 36 -6.66 0.60 12.01
CA PRO A 36 -7.80 1.50 12.13
C PRO A 36 -7.42 2.93 12.49
N GLU A 37 -6.37 3.10 13.30
CA GLU A 37 -5.95 4.43 13.71
C GLU A 37 -5.28 5.20 12.59
N LYS A 38 -4.77 4.50 11.57
CA LYS A 38 -4.02 5.12 10.48
C LYS A 38 -4.83 5.20 9.19
N THR A 39 -6.13 4.96 9.27
CA THR A 39 -6.97 4.89 8.08
C THR A 39 -6.90 6.16 7.25
N ASP A 40 -6.99 7.31 7.89
CA ASP A 40 -6.97 8.57 7.15
C ASP A 40 -5.63 8.81 6.47
N TYR A 41 -4.55 8.46 7.12
CA TYR A 41 -3.21 8.62 6.56
C TYR A 41 -3.02 7.72 5.35
N ILE A 42 -3.40 6.44 5.48
CA ILE A 42 -3.25 5.48 4.39
C ILE A 42 -4.11 5.89 3.20
N ASN A 43 -5.35 6.33 3.45
CA ASN A 43 -6.20 6.79 2.37
C ASN A 43 -5.66 8.06 1.72
N GLY A 44 -4.98 8.92 2.49
CA GLY A 44 -4.30 10.06 1.93
C GLY A 44 -3.18 9.65 0.98
N LEU A 45 -2.40 8.64 1.36
CA LEU A 45 -1.35 8.12 0.48
C LEU A 45 -1.94 7.57 -0.81
N LEU A 46 -3.07 6.86 -0.73
CA LEU A 46 -3.73 6.32 -1.91
C LEU A 46 -4.28 7.45 -2.78
N ARG A 47 -4.85 8.47 -2.16
CA ARG A 47 -5.42 9.60 -2.89
C ARG A 47 -4.36 10.36 -3.67
N MET A 48 -3.17 10.49 -3.09
CA MET A 48 -2.06 11.17 -3.75
C MET A 48 -1.32 10.26 -4.74
N GLN A 49 -1.74 9.00 -4.83
CA GLN A 49 -1.17 8.02 -5.76
C GLN A 49 0.33 7.83 -5.57
N VAL A 50 0.77 7.82 -4.32
CA VAL A 50 2.18 7.57 -4.00
C VAL A 50 2.43 6.12 -3.57
N VAL A 51 1.37 5.30 -3.50
CA VAL A 51 1.50 3.89 -3.13
C VAL A 51 1.77 3.07 -4.39
N ASP A 52 2.84 2.31 -4.39
CA ASP A 52 3.23 1.51 -5.55
C ASP A 52 2.85 0.05 -5.39
N GLU A 53 2.71 -0.43 -4.16
CA GLU A 53 2.44 -1.84 -3.90
C GLU A 53 1.53 -1.97 -2.69
N ILE A 54 0.58 -2.89 -2.78
CA ILE A 54 -0.31 -3.25 -1.67
C ILE A 54 -0.10 -4.71 -1.35
N ILE A 55 0.17 -5.00 -0.07
CA ILE A 55 0.27 -6.36 0.43
C ILE A 55 -0.94 -6.60 1.31
N LEU A 56 -1.76 -7.58 0.94
CA LEU A 56 -3.04 -7.84 1.61
C LEU A 56 -3.06 -9.26 2.14
N TYR A 57 -3.23 -9.38 3.45
CA TYR A 57 -3.42 -10.68 4.10
C TYR A 57 -4.89 -10.87 4.39
N THR A 58 -5.42 -12.02 4.01
CA THR A 58 -6.83 -12.36 4.25
C THR A 58 -6.89 -13.56 5.19
N VAL A 59 -7.63 -13.39 6.29
CA VAL A 59 -7.81 -14.47 7.25
C VAL A 59 -9.09 -15.22 6.92
N PRO A 60 -9.16 -16.55 7.24
CA PRO A 60 -10.27 -17.38 6.79
C PRO A 60 -11.43 -17.38 7.79
N PHE A 61 -11.92 -16.21 8.17
CA PHE A 61 -13.14 -16.14 8.97
C PHE A 61 -13.86 -14.83 8.71
N ILE A 62 -15.13 -14.81 9.06
CA ILE A 62 -16.00 -13.67 8.85
C ILE A 62 -16.32 -13.07 10.21
N ALA A 63 -15.98 -11.80 10.38
CA ALA A 63 -16.20 -11.14 11.67
C ALA A 63 -17.65 -10.74 11.89
N GLY A 64 -18.40 -10.52 10.80
CA GLY A 64 -19.79 -10.11 10.90
C GLY A 64 -20.00 -8.63 11.15
N THR A 65 -18.96 -7.90 11.50
CA THR A 65 -19.01 -6.46 11.71
C THR A 65 -17.64 -5.88 11.37
N GLY A 66 -17.61 -4.61 11.08
CA GLY A 66 -16.35 -3.94 10.76
C GLY A 66 -16.59 -2.61 10.12
N LYS A 67 -15.52 -1.95 9.73
CA LYS A 67 -15.55 -0.66 9.06
C LYS A 67 -14.82 -0.78 7.75
N TYR A 68 -15.28 0.01 6.78
CA TYR A 68 -14.58 0.06 5.51
C TYR A 68 -13.25 0.77 5.70
N PHE A 69 -12.18 0.14 5.27
CA PHE A 69 -10.87 0.75 5.32
C PHE A 69 -10.69 1.77 4.21
N PHE A 70 -11.06 1.38 2.98
CA PHE A 70 -10.92 2.27 1.83
C PHE A 70 -12.12 3.23 1.79
N ARG A 71 -11.80 4.51 1.71
CA ARG A 71 -12.82 5.56 1.67
C ARG A 71 -13.34 5.72 0.25
N SER A 72 -14.54 6.25 0.13
CA SER A 72 -15.02 6.70 -1.16
C SER A 72 -14.19 7.89 -1.63
N ALA A 73 -14.26 8.23 -2.89
CA ALA A 73 -13.52 9.35 -3.48
C ALA A 73 -12.01 9.09 -3.63
N LEU A 74 -11.60 7.82 -3.59
CA LEU A 74 -10.25 7.48 -3.99
C LEU A 74 -10.16 7.49 -5.51
N PRO A 75 -9.00 7.83 -6.08
CA PRO A 75 -8.85 7.79 -7.54
C PRO A 75 -9.02 6.37 -8.06
N LEU A 76 -9.54 6.26 -9.27
CA LEU A 76 -9.62 4.98 -9.93
C LEU A 76 -8.24 4.61 -10.44
N VAL A 77 -7.64 3.61 -9.84
CA VAL A 77 -6.30 3.16 -10.19
C VAL A 77 -6.36 1.67 -10.43
N LYS A 78 -5.70 1.24 -11.48
CA LYS A 78 -5.64 -0.18 -11.80
C LYS A 78 -4.48 -0.83 -11.05
N TRP A 79 -4.75 -2.00 -10.49
CA TRP A 79 -3.75 -2.78 -9.75
C TRP A 79 -3.61 -4.13 -10.39
N THR A 80 -2.39 -4.65 -10.42
CA THR A 80 -2.09 -5.95 -10.99
C THR A 80 -1.67 -6.90 -9.89
N LEU A 81 -2.33 -8.06 -9.81
CA LEU A 81 -1.93 -9.10 -8.86
C LEU A 81 -0.63 -9.73 -9.38
N VAL A 82 0.44 -9.57 -8.61
CA VAL A 82 1.75 -10.06 -9.02
C VAL A 82 2.21 -11.25 -8.21
N SER A 83 1.58 -11.52 -7.05
CA SER A 83 1.98 -12.64 -6.22
C SER A 83 0.82 -13.08 -5.36
N GLN A 84 0.70 -14.38 -5.14
CA GLN A 84 -0.32 -14.96 -4.29
C GLN A 84 0.30 -16.12 -3.53
N LYS A 85 0.06 -16.17 -2.23
CA LYS A 85 0.61 -17.23 -1.40
C LYS A 85 -0.43 -17.69 -0.40
N LYS A 86 -0.53 -19.00 -0.21
CA LYS A 86 -1.40 -19.61 0.77
C LYS A 86 -0.57 -20.18 1.89
N PHE A 87 -1.03 -20.01 3.11
CA PHE A 87 -0.37 -20.53 4.29
C PHE A 87 -1.17 -21.69 4.85
N PRO A 88 -0.50 -22.61 5.59
CA PRO A 88 -1.21 -23.81 6.10
C PRO A 88 -2.39 -23.50 7.00
N ASN A 89 -2.38 -22.36 7.70
CA ASN A 89 -3.46 -21.96 8.58
C ASN A 89 -4.64 -21.34 7.87
N GLY A 90 -4.64 -21.30 6.54
CA GLY A 90 -5.73 -20.74 5.77
C GLY A 90 -5.61 -19.28 5.42
N VAL A 91 -4.59 -18.60 5.94
CA VAL A 91 -4.34 -17.21 5.58
C VAL A 91 -3.81 -17.15 4.15
N THR A 92 -4.24 -16.16 3.39
CA THR A 92 -3.70 -15.91 2.05
C THR A 92 -3.08 -14.54 1.99
N CYS A 93 -2.04 -14.42 1.18
CA CYS A 93 -1.34 -13.15 0.98
C CYS A 93 -1.39 -12.81 -0.51
N HIS A 94 -1.85 -11.62 -0.82
CA HIS A 94 -1.91 -11.13 -2.20
C HIS A 94 -1.09 -9.86 -2.29
N ILE A 95 -0.27 -9.78 -3.32
CA ILE A 95 0.55 -8.59 -3.57
C ILE A 95 0.13 -7.99 -4.89
N TYR A 96 -0.23 -6.72 -4.85
CA TYR A 96 -0.68 -5.96 -6.00
C TYR A 96 0.28 -4.83 -6.28
N ASN A 97 0.63 -4.65 -7.54
CA ASN A 97 1.41 -3.50 -7.99
C ASN A 97 0.52 -2.56 -8.77
N ARG A 98 0.73 -1.26 -8.58
CA ARG A 98 -0.01 -0.26 -9.31
C ARG A 98 0.41 -0.27 -10.78
N MET A 99 -0.59 -0.24 -11.65
CA MET A 99 -0.33 -0.14 -13.08
C MET A 99 0.18 1.25 -13.40
N THR A 100 1.37 1.32 -13.97
CA THR A 100 1.96 2.60 -14.29
C THR A 100 2.08 2.87 -15.79
N SER A 101 1.85 1.84 -16.60
CA SER A 101 2.06 1.96 -18.04
C SER A 101 1.13 2.98 -18.68
N GLU A 102 -0.07 3.14 -18.15
CA GLU A 102 -1.02 4.08 -18.72
C GLU A 102 -0.59 5.52 -18.53
N ARG A 103 0.39 5.77 -17.69
CA ARG A 103 0.86 7.13 -17.48
C ARG A 103 1.84 7.58 -18.53
N THR A 104 2.28 6.67 -19.36
CA THR A 104 3.23 7.00 -20.40
C THR A 104 2.54 7.37 -21.70
N ALA A 105 1.25 7.13 -21.76
CA ALA A 105 0.49 7.42 -22.97
C ALA A 105 0.42 8.91 -23.26
#